data_e44bdf73df2aa40ddb8689472e5df6b5
#
_entry.id   e44bdf73df2aa40ddb8689472e5df6b5
#
_cell.length_a   1.000
_cell.length_b   1.000
_cell.length_c   1.000
_cell.angle_alpha   90.00
_cell.angle_beta   90.00
_cell.angle_gamma   90.00
#
_symmetry.space_group_name_H-M   'P 1'
#
loop_
_entity.id
_entity.type
_entity.pdbx_description
1 polymer ?
#
loop_
_entity_poly.entity_id
_entity_poly.type
_entity_poly.pdbx_seq_one_letter_code
_entity_poly.pdbx_strand_id
1 'polypeptide(L)'
;MPYDIVIELWSDGAKKRRWIALPDGASFTTSSTGAWAAPVGTFIAKQFDLEDAGARRAIETRVLVRTAAGWQGFSYRWRLDGSDADLLTDGEWTYDWPLAGGGTHRHLYPSRSECVSCHESSYGPLLGLRPQQLARWFDYDGTIGDQLPTLAALGVGPASNAAPFISPHDPSATAEQRMRGYMAANCAHCHNPLHISIKDLRYTTPLAQTRLCEVIVPGDPADSIVYQKVTSRPGMPALGTLAVDPLAADMLGSWITGMRRCP
;
A
#
# COMPACT_ATOMS: atom_id res chain seq x y z
N MET A 1 -7.82 -1.71 -17.20
CA MET A 1 -6.57 -2.47 -17.41
C MET A 1 -6.05 -2.94 -16.06
N PRO A 2 -5.68 -4.21 -15.89
CA PRO A 2 -5.08 -4.70 -14.65
C PRO A 2 -3.63 -4.20 -14.49
N TYR A 3 -3.19 -4.09 -13.23
CA TYR A 3 -1.81 -3.79 -12.85
C TYR A 3 -1.51 -4.34 -11.46
N ASP A 4 -0.23 -4.43 -11.11
CA ASP A 4 0.19 -4.81 -9.77
C ASP A 4 1.38 -3.97 -9.30
N ILE A 5 1.79 -4.15 -8.05
CA ILE A 5 2.83 -3.35 -7.40
C ILE A 5 3.86 -4.25 -6.72
N VAL A 6 5.07 -3.74 -6.53
CA VAL A 6 6.20 -4.51 -5.94
C VAL A 6 5.94 -4.81 -4.46
N ILE A 7 5.45 -3.85 -3.70
CA ILE A 7 5.23 -3.98 -2.25
C ILE A 7 3.79 -3.56 -1.93
N GLU A 8 3.01 -4.51 -1.44
CA GLU A 8 1.63 -4.23 -1.05
C GLU A 8 1.54 -3.38 0.22
N LEU A 9 0.53 -2.51 0.25
CA LEU A 9 0.07 -1.90 1.49
C LEU A 9 -0.59 -2.99 2.34
N TRP A 10 -0.19 -3.11 3.61
CA TRP A 10 -0.81 -4.04 4.54
C TRP A 10 -2.30 -3.74 4.72
N SER A 11 -3.12 -4.75 4.73
CA SER A 11 -4.57 -4.68 4.97
C SER A 11 -5.04 -6.00 5.57
N ASP A 12 -4.56 -6.28 6.78
CA ASP A 12 -4.96 -7.45 7.59
C ASP A 12 -4.84 -8.80 6.86
N GLY A 13 -3.80 -8.95 6.01
CA GLY A 13 -3.54 -10.17 5.26
C GLY A 13 -4.35 -10.34 3.96
N ALA A 14 -5.32 -9.47 3.68
CA ALA A 14 -6.09 -9.55 2.44
C ALA A 14 -5.20 -9.32 1.21
N LYS A 15 -5.30 -10.22 0.21
CA LYS A 15 -4.64 -10.11 -1.09
C LYS A 15 -5.39 -9.11 -1.96
N LYS A 16 -4.69 -8.52 -2.94
CA LYS A 16 -5.29 -7.43 -3.73
C LYS A 16 -5.09 -7.63 -5.21
N ARG A 17 -6.13 -7.35 -5.98
CA ARG A 17 -6.11 -7.17 -7.43
C ARG A 17 -6.44 -5.72 -7.75
N ARG A 18 -5.88 -5.17 -8.83
CA ARG A 18 -5.96 -3.73 -9.13
C ARG A 18 -6.23 -3.48 -10.59
N TRP A 19 -7.06 -2.48 -10.86
CA TRP A 19 -7.40 -2.03 -12.21
C TRP A 19 -7.39 -0.53 -12.32
N ILE A 20 -7.02 -0.05 -13.50
CA ILE A 20 -7.05 1.36 -13.89
C ILE A 20 -7.97 1.49 -15.11
N ALA A 21 -8.80 2.54 -15.12
CA ALA A 21 -9.44 3.06 -16.31
C ALA A 21 -9.16 4.56 -16.41
N LEU A 22 -8.78 5.00 -17.60
CA LEU A 22 -8.54 6.40 -17.94
C LEU A 22 -9.60 6.86 -18.94
N PRO A 23 -9.94 8.16 -19.00
CA PRO A 23 -10.69 8.71 -20.09
C PRO A 23 -9.98 8.50 -21.43
N ASP A 24 -10.73 8.42 -22.51
CA ASP A 24 -10.19 8.22 -23.87
C ASP A 24 -9.13 9.29 -24.20
N GLY A 25 -7.97 8.83 -24.68
CA GLY A 25 -6.85 9.68 -25.04
C GLY A 25 -6.11 10.33 -23.87
N ALA A 26 -6.51 10.08 -22.62
CA ALA A 26 -5.81 10.58 -21.43
C ALA A 26 -4.72 9.63 -20.94
N SER A 27 -3.71 10.17 -20.28
CA SER A 27 -2.62 9.42 -19.66
C SER A 27 -2.24 10.01 -18.31
N PHE A 28 -1.59 9.21 -17.47
CA PHE A 28 -0.93 9.74 -16.28
C PHE A 28 0.25 10.63 -16.66
N THR A 29 0.52 11.61 -15.83
CA THR A 29 1.73 12.45 -15.91
C THR A 29 2.60 12.21 -14.66
N THR A 30 3.84 12.71 -14.66
CA THR A 30 4.71 12.66 -13.48
C THR A 30 4.49 13.90 -12.62
N SER A 31 4.18 13.70 -11.33
CA SER A 31 4.11 14.79 -10.35
C SER A 31 5.50 15.23 -9.90
N SER A 32 5.58 16.36 -9.19
CA SER A 32 6.83 16.86 -8.57
C SER A 32 7.44 15.90 -7.55
N THR A 33 6.66 14.96 -7.02
CA THR A 33 7.14 13.93 -6.07
C THR A 33 7.55 12.63 -6.75
N GLY A 34 7.52 12.56 -8.10
CA GLY A 34 7.79 11.37 -8.88
C GLY A 34 6.66 10.32 -8.88
N ALA A 35 5.55 10.58 -8.20
CA ALA A 35 4.35 9.75 -8.31
C ALA A 35 3.60 10.07 -9.61
N TRP A 36 2.79 9.14 -10.09
CA TRP A 36 1.92 9.39 -11.22
C TRP A 36 0.73 10.26 -10.79
N ALA A 37 0.45 11.30 -11.57
CA ALA A 37 -0.69 12.19 -11.41
C ALA A 37 -1.78 11.81 -12.40
N ALA A 38 -3.00 11.61 -11.89
CA ALA A 38 -4.13 11.13 -12.66
C ALA A 38 -4.93 12.30 -13.28
N PRO A 39 -5.37 12.20 -14.55
CA PRO A 39 -6.34 13.12 -15.12
C PRO A 39 -7.70 12.98 -14.44
N VAL A 40 -8.53 14.03 -14.54
CA VAL A 40 -9.94 13.97 -14.13
C VAL A 40 -10.66 12.91 -14.97
N GLY A 41 -11.53 12.12 -14.33
CA GLY A 41 -12.22 10.97 -14.94
C GLY A 41 -11.49 9.64 -14.75
N THR A 42 -10.29 9.63 -14.14
CA THR A 42 -9.60 8.38 -13.80
C THR A 42 -10.40 7.59 -12.78
N PHE A 43 -10.51 6.30 -13.04
CA PHE A 43 -11.13 5.31 -12.15
C PHE A 43 -10.09 4.26 -11.77
N ILE A 44 -9.98 3.96 -10.47
CA ILE A 44 -9.11 2.91 -9.95
C ILE A 44 -9.95 1.99 -9.08
N ALA A 45 -9.90 0.70 -9.39
CA ALA A 45 -10.51 -0.33 -8.57
C ALA A 45 -9.42 -1.17 -7.88
N LYS A 46 -9.67 -1.50 -6.61
CA LYS A 46 -8.85 -2.41 -5.82
C LYS A 46 -9.77 -3.41 -5.14
N GLN A 47 -9.66 -4.67 -5.53
CA GLN A 47 -10.37 -5.75 -4.87
C GLN A 47 -9.49 -6.38 -3.81
N PHE A 48 -10.08 -6.67 -2.66
CA PHE A 48 -9.49 -7.37 -1.53
C PHE A 48 -10.08 -8.77 -1.48
N ASP A 49 -9.20 -9.76 -1.42
CA ASP A 49 -9.56 -11.17 -1.37
C ASP A 49 -9.00 -11.81 -0.09
N LEU A 50 -9.77 -12.67 0.56
CA LEU A 50 -9.26 -13.61 1.54
C LEU A 50 -8.80 -14.88 0.84
N GLU A 51 -7.64 -15.39 1.26
CA GLU A 51 -7.21 -16.75 0.95
C GLU A 51 -7.62 -17.65 2.13
N ASP A 52 -8.55 -18.55 1.88
CA ASP A 52 -9.14 -19.42 2.90
C ASP A 52 -9.30 -20.83 2.34
N ALA A 53 -8.68 -21.82 2.99
CA ALA A 53 -8.69 -23.23 2.57
C ALA A 53 -8.29 -23.45 1.08
N GLY A 54 -7.34 -22.66 0.56
CA GLY A 54 -6.84 -22.77 -0.82
C GLY A 54 -7.75 -22.09 -1.86
N ALA A 55 -8.84 -21.45 -1.44
CA ALA A 55 -9.71 -20.66 -2.32
C ALA A 55 -9.53 -19.16 -2.07
N ARG A 56 -9.73 -18.36 -3.12
CA ARG A 56 -9.83 -16.91 -3.02
C ARG A 56 -11.29 -16.49 -3.00
N ARG A 57 -11.64 -15.68 -2.00
CA ARG A 57 -12.98 -15.09 -1.87
C ARG A 57 -12.85 -13.57 -1.79
N ALA A 58 -13.54 -12.88 -2.71
CA ALA A 58 -13.66 -11.43 -2.65
C ALA A 58 -14.43 -10.99 -1.40
N ILE A 59 -13.90 -9.99 -0.68
CA ILE A 59 -14.52 -9.44 0.51
C ILE A 59 -14.85 -7.96 0.37
N GLU A 60 -14.03 -7.21 -0.37
CA GLU A 60 -14.21 -5.78 -0.59
C GLU A 60 -13.73 -5.39 -1.99
N THR A 61 -14.42 -4.44 -2.62
CA THR A 61 -13.88 -3.67 -3.74
C THR A 61 -13.91 -2.18 -3.37
N ARG A 62 -12.72 -1.56 -3.32
CA ARG A 62 -12.60 -0.10 -3.19
C ARG A 62 -12.44 0.52 -4.55
N VAL A 63 -13.15 1.62 -4.74
CA VAL A 63 -13.11 2.41 -5.97
C VAL A 63 -12.67 3.81 -5.62
N LEU A 64 -11.71 4.34 -6.38
CA LEU A 64 -11.32 5.74 -6.35
C LEU A 64 -11.66 6.37 -7.69
N VAL A 65 -12.34 7.51 -7.65
CA VAL A 65 -12.70 8.29 -8.83
C VAL A 65 -12.08 9.67 -8.73
N ARG A 66 -11.33 10.09 -9.77
CA ARG A 66 -10.79 11.44 -9.86
C ARG A 66 -11.80 12.37 -10.46
N THR A 67 -12.37 13.25 -9.65
CA THR A 67 -13.29 14.32 -10.09
C THR A 67 -12.56 15.66 -10.18
N ALA A 68 -13.23 16.67 -10.73
CA ALA A 68 -12.70 18.04 -10.71
C ALA A 68 -12.53 18.60 -9.28
N ALA A 69 -13.32 18.11 -8.32
CA ALA A 69 -13.27 18.53 -6.92
C ALA A 69 -12.23 17.76 -6.08
N GLY A 70 -11.60 16.70 -6.62
CA GLY A 70 -10.67 15.86 -5.86
C GLY A 70 -10.92 14.37 -6.07
N TRP A 71 -10.35 13.54 -5.21
CA TRP A 71 -10.57 12.12 -5.18
C TRP A 71 -11.82 11.78 -4.36
N GLN A 72 -12.59 10.83 -4.85
CA GLN A 72 -13.72 10.26 -4.12
C GLN A 72 -13.53 8.76 -3.97
N GLY A 73 -13.69 8.25 -2.74
CA GLY A 73 -13.55 6.85 -2.40
C GLY A 73 -14.90 6.20 -2.13
N PHE A 74 -15.04 4.95 -2.56
CA PHE A 74 -16.23 4.14 -2.33
C PHE A 74 -15.80 2.73 -1.96
N SER A 75 -16.45 2.13 -0.94
CA SER A 75 -16.23 0.74 -0.54
C SER A 75 -17.49 -0.08 -0.82
N TYR A 76 -17.28 -1.23 -1.46
CA TYR A 76 -18.32 -2.21 -1.74
C TYR A 76 -17.98 -3.48 -0.97
N ARG A 77 -18.90 -3.96 -0.15
CA ARG A 77 -18.79 -5.25 0.53
C ARG A 77 -19.40 -6.35 -0.33
N TRP A 78 -18.61 -7.38 -0.63
CA TRP A 78 -19.10 -8.55 -1.33
C TRP A 78 -20.11 -9.32 -0.48
N ARG A 79 -21.13 -9.88 -1.13
CA ARG A 79 -22.06 -10.81 -0.49
C ARG A 79 -21.36 -12.14 -0.21
N LEU A 80 -21.84 -12.88 0.78
CA LEU A 80 -21.21 -14.14 1.19
C LEU A 80 -21.20 -15.20 0.08
N ASP A 81 -22.20 -15.18 -0.77
CA ASP A 81 -22.34 -16.08 -1.93
C ASP A 81 -21.49 -15.65 -3.14
N GLY A 82 -20.82 -14.48 -3.06
CA GLY A 82 -20.00 -13.94 -4.13
C GLY A 82 -20.77 -13.45 -5.36
N SER A 83 -22.11 -13.38 -5.30
CA SER A 83 -22.96 -13.02 -6.45
C SER A 83 -22.85 -11.54 -6.85
N ASP A 84 -22.65 -10.65 -5.87
CA ASP A 84 -22.59 -9.20 -6.09
C ASP A 84 -21.94 -8.50 -4.88
N ALA A 85 -21.68 -7.19 -4.99
CA ALA A 85 -21.16 -6.36 -3.92
C ALA A 85 -22.02 -5.13 -3.66
N ASP A 86 -22.37 -4.90 -2.40
CA ASP A 86 -23.25 -3.81 -1.98
C ASP A 86 -22.42 -2.58 -1.60
N LEU A 87 -22.76 -1.41 -2.16
CA LEU A 87 -22.15 -0.14 -1.79
C LEU A 87 -22.43 0.15 -0.32
N LEU A 88 -21.37 0.38 0.46
CA LEU A 88 -21.52 0.77 1.85
C LEU A 88 -21.88 2.26 1.97
N THR A 89 -22.76 2.57 2.91
CA THR A 89 -23.01 3.96 3.33
C THR A 89 -21.74 4.55 3.92
N ASP A 90 -21.61 5.88 3.91
CA ASP A 90 -20.44 6.54 4.46
C ASP A 90 -20.32 6.27 5.97
N GLY A 91 -19.10 5.99 6.40
CA GLY A 91 -18.76 5.61 7.76
C GLY A 91 -17.73 4.46 7.77
N GLU A 92 -17.06 4.29 8.90
CA GLU A 92 -16.22 3.12 9.11
C GLU A 92 -17.08 1.91 9.48
N TRP A 93 -16.82 0.78 8.83
CA TRP A 93 -17.52 -0.48 9.08
C TRP A 93 -16.53 -1.60 9.37
N THR A 94 -16.92 -2.55 10.20
CA THR A 94 -16.22 -3.82 10.35
C THR A 94 -17.17 -4.97 10.09
N TYR A 95 -16.64 -6.07 9.52
CA TYR A 95 -17.39 -7.27 9.29
C TYR A 95 -16.54 -8.50 9.58
N ASP A 96 -17.08 -9.46 10.30
CA ASP A 96 -16.42 -10.71 10.64
C ASP A 96 -16.74 -11.76 9.56
N TRP A 97 -15.81 -11.95 8.62
CA TRP A 97 -15.92 -12.90 7.53
C TRP A 97 -15.72 -14.31 8.04
N PRO A 98 -16.69 -15.23 7.87
CA PRO A 98 -16.54 -16.61 8.30
C PRO A 98 -15.44 -17.31 7.49
N LEU A 99 -14.58 -18.10 8.15
CA LEU A 99 -13.53 -18.89 7.52
C LEU A 99 -13.96 -20.34 7.37
N ALA A 100 -13.52 -21.01 6.30
CA ALA A 100 -13.88 -22.41 6.00
C ALA A 100 -13.41 -23.39 7.08
N GLY A 101 -12.26 -23.09 7.73
CA GLY A 101 -11.71 -23.86 8.85
C GLY A 101 -12.33 -23.54 10.22
N GLY A 102 -13.37 -22.69 10.25
CA GLY A 102 -13.96 -22.14 11.48
C GLY A 102 -13.28 -20.85 11.94
N GLY A 103 -14.00 -20.10 12.79
CA GLY A 103 -13.55 -18.76 13.19
C GLY A 103 -13.91 -17.69 12.16
N THR A 104 -13.33 -16.50 12.33
CA THR A 104 -13.64 -15.33 11.50
C THR A 104 -12.38 -14.53 11.18
N HIS A 105 -12.39 -13.84 10.04
CA HIS A 105 -11.47 -12.77 9.71
C HIS A 105 -12.21 -11.44 9.82
N ARG A 106 -11.79 -10.59 10.76
CA ARG A 106 -12.36 -9.25 10.91
C ARG A 106 -11.74 -8.30 9.90
N HIS A 107 -12.58 -7.71 9.05
CA HIS A 107 -12.16 -6.78 8.01
C HIS A 107 -12.71 -5.38 8.26
N LEU A 108 -11.85 -4.38 8.05
CA LEU A 108 -12.18 -2.95 8.16
C LEU A 108 -12.48 -2.36 6.79
N TYR A 109 -13.65 -1.75 6.68
CA TYR A 109 -14.07 -0.95 5.54
C TYR A 109 -13.94 0.53 5.94
N PRO A 110 -12.97 1.28 5.38
CA PRO A 110 -12.75 2.65 5.78
C PRO A 110 -13.88 3.58 5.29
N SER A 111 -14.11 4.64 6.04
CA SER A 111 -14.97 5.74 5.64
C SER A 111 -14.40 6.48 4.42
N ARG A 112 -15.22 7.30 3.77
CA ARG A 112 -14.75 8.14 2.64
C ARG A 112 -13.68 9.13 3.08
N SER A 113 -13.79 9.71 4.27
CA SER A 113 -12.80 10.62 4.83
C SER A 113 -11.46 9.92 5.09
N GLU A 114 -11.46 8.67 5.53
CA GLU A 114 -10.24 7.89 5.69
C GLU A 114 -9.60 7.52 4.35
N CYS A 115 -10.40 7.22 3.31
CA CYS A 115 -9.88 7.06 1.96
C CYS A 115 -9.13 8.33 1.50
N VAL A 116 -9.78 9.49 1.67
CA VAL A 116 -9.22 10.79 1.29
C VAL A 116 -7.97 11.12 2.09
N SER A 117 -7.91 10.82 3.40
CA SER A 117 -6.75 11.05 4.25
C SER A 117 -5.45 10.45 3.69
N CYS A 118 -5.53 9.29 3.02
CA CYS A 118 -4.40 8.69 2.32
C CYS A 118 -4.29 9.15 0.86
N HIS A 119 -5.43 9.39 0.18
CA HIS A 119 -5.49 9.58 -1.27
C HIS A 119 -5.58 11.05 -1.72
N GLU A 120 -5.47 12.02 -0.81
CA GLU A 120 -5.20 13.45 -1.11
C GLU A 120 -3.81 13.90 -0.66
N SER A 121 -2.94 12.96 -0.27
CA SER A 121 -1.59 13.28 0.14
C SER A 121 -0.83 14.01 -0.97
N SER A 122 -0.22 15.14 -0.63
CA SER A 122 0.67 15.89 -1.53
C SER A 122 1.93 15.11 -1.93
N TYR A 123 2.27 14.04 -1.22
CA TYR A 123 3.35 13.12 -1.59
C TYR A 123 2.97 12.20 -2.76
N GLY A 124 1.68 12.06 -3.06
CA GLY A 124 1.14 11.29 -4.18
C GLY A 124 -0.15 10.60 -3.78
N PRO A 125 -1.28 11.01 -4.36
CA PRO A 125 -2.61 10.51 -3.96
C PRO A 125 -2.82 9.05 -4.32
N LEU A 126 -2.02 8.50 -5.23
CA LEU A 126 -2.12 7.11 -5.67
C LEU A 126 -0.93 6.32 -5.14
N LEU A 127 -1.07 5.72 -3.96
CA LEU A 127 0.00 5.11 -3.17
C LEU A 127 0.83 4.07 -3.94
N GLY A 128 0.21 3.31 -4.84
CA GLY A 128 0.87 2.28 -5.65
C GLY A 128 1.33 2.75 -7.04
N LEU A 129 0.90 3.92 -7.51
CA LEU A 129 1.21 4.41 -8.85
C LEU A 129 2.46 5.30 -8.82
N ARG A 130 3.60 4.65 -8.57
CA ARG A 130 4.94 5.19 -8.66
C ARG A 130 5.79 4.28 -9.54
N PRO A 131 6.71 4.80 -10.35
CA PRO A 131 7.55 3.96 -11.20
C PRO A 131 8.21 2.80 -10.44
N GLN A 132 8.75 3.04 -9.24
CA GLN A 132 9.42 2.01 -8.42
C GLN A 132 8.47 0.91 -7.92
N GLN A 133 7.19 1.20 -7.76
CA GLN A 133 6.15 0.22 -7.40
C GLN A 133 5.65 -0.56 -8.62
N LEU A 134 5.67 0.07 -9.79
CA LEU A 134 5.21 -0.51 -11.04
C LEU A 134 6.32 -1.27 -11.80
N ALA A 135 7.58 -1.12 -11.39
CA ALA A 135 8.76 -1.76 -12.00
C ALA A 135 8.79 -3.26 -11.65
N ARG A 136 7.95 -4.04 -12.31
CA ARG A 136 7.83 -5.50 -12.11
C ARG A 136 7.32 -6.19 -13.36
N TRP A 137 7.58 -7.49 -13.45
CA TRP A 137 6.90 -8.35 -14.41
C TRP A 137 5.46 -8.58 -13.98
N PHE A 138 4.55 -8.53 -14.93
CA PHE A 138 3.13 -8.74 -14.72
C PHE A 138 2.56 -9.68 -15.78
N ASP A 139 1.65 -10.56 -15.36
CA ASP A 139 0.93 -11.47 -16.26
C ASP A 139 -0.37 -10.80 -16.73
N TYR A 140 -0.39 -10.44 -18.00
CA TYR A 140 -1.54 -9.91 -18.71
C TYR A 140 -2.32 -11.04 -19.37
N ASP A 141 -2.99 -11.87 -18.57
CA ASP A 141 -3.84 -12.96 -19.06
C ASP A 141 -3.07 -13.98 -19.90
N GLY A 142 -1.95 -14.46 -19.38
CA GLY A 142 -1.06 -15.43 -20.03
C GLY A 142 0.08 -14.79 -20.84
N THR A 143 0.12 -13.48 -20.98
CA THR A 143 1.25 -12.76 -21.58
C THR A 143 2.05 -12.04 -20.50
N ILE A 144 3.23 -12.57 -20.17
CA ILE A 144 4.11 -11.96 -19.16
C ILE A 144 4.94 -10.87 -19.82
N GLY A 145 4.86 -9.66 -19.26
CA GLY A 145 5.61 -8.48 -19.74
C GLY A 145 6.15 -7.63 -18.61
N ASP A 146 7.19 -6.82 -18.90
CA ASP A 146 7.63 -5.77 -17.98
C ASP A 146 6.55 -4.66 -17.95
N GLN A 147 6.01 -4.44 -16.76
CA GLN A 147 4.82 -3.60 -16.59
C GLN A 147 5.07 -2.13 -16.96
N LEU A 148 6.20 -1.53 -16.57
CA LEU A 148 6.47 -0.12 -16.87
C LEU A 148 6.55 0.18 -18.37
N PRO A 149 7.38 -0.52 -19.18
CA PRO A 149 7.38 -0.35 -20.62
C PRO A 149 6.04 -0.64 -21.27
N THR A 150 5.32 -1.68 -20.79
CA THR A 150 3.98 -2.01 -21.32
C THR A 150 2.99 -0.86 -21.08
N LEU A 151 2.93 -0.30 -19.88
CA LEU A 151 2.06 0.83 -19.56
C LEU A 151 2.39 2.07 -20.39
N ALA A 152 3.68 2.32 -20.66
CA ALA A 152 4.11 3.42 -21.51
C ALA A 152 3.75 3.19 -22.98
N ALA A 153 3.96 1.98 -23.51
CA ALA A 153 3.61 1.63 -24.89
C ALA A 153 2.09 1.70 -25.15
N LEU A 154 1.28 1.43 -24.14
CA LEU A 154 -0.17 1.56 -24.18
C LEU A 154 -0.67 3.01 -23.96
N GLY A 155 0.23 3.97 -23.77
CA GLY A 155 -0.14 5.36 -23.52
C GLY A 155 -0.78 5.63 -22.15
N VAL A 156 -0.66 4.69 -21.21
CA VAL A 156 -1.27 4.80 -19.88
C VAL A 156 -0.50 5.76 -19.01
N GLY A 157 0.83 5.75 -19.08
CA GLY A 157 1.67 6.61 -18.26
C GLY A 157 3.02 6.92 -18.88
N PRO A 158 3.83 7.76 -18.24
CA PRO A 158 5.12 8.16 -18.75
C PRO A 158 6.10 6.99 -18.79
N ALA A 159 6.96 6.96 -19.80
CA ALA A 159 8.08 6.02 -19.85
C ALA A 159 9.00 6.23 -18.65
N SER A 160 9.49 5.13 -18.09
CA SER A 160 10.39 5.14 -16.94
C SER A 160 11.29 3.90 -16.95
N ASN A 161 12.54 4.09 -16.50
CA ASN A 161 13.50 3.03 -16.23
C ASN A 161 13.83 2.91 -14.73
N ALA A 162 12.89 3.29 -13.87
CA ALA A 162 13.10 3.24 -12.43
C ALA A 162 13.36 1.80 -11.96
N ALA A 163 14.38 1.63 -11.12
CA ALA A 163 14.58 0.39 -10.41
C ALA A 163 13.43 0.15 -9.42
N PRO A 164 13.00 -1.10 -9.20
CA PRO A 164 11.95 -1.41 -8.24
C PRO A 164 12.37 -1.05 -6.81
N PHE A 165 11.39 -0.82 -5.95
CA PHE A 165 11.65 -0.88 -4.51
C PHE A 165 12.16 -2.27 -4.14
N ILE A 166 13.09 -2.31 -3.20
CA ILE A 166 13.57 -3.60 -2.66
C ILE A 166 12.42 -4.27 -1.92
N SER A 167 12.06 -5.48 -2.40
CA SER A 167 10.98 -6.26 -1.81
C SER A 167 11.30 -6.66 -0.37
N PRO A 168 10.31 -6.64 0.55
CA PRO A 168 10.45 -7.25 1.88
C PRO A 168 10.87 -8.72 1.85
N HIS A 169 10.58 -9.42 0.75
CA HIS A 169 10.89 -10.83 0.54
C HIS A 169 12.19 -11.10 -0.21
N ASP A 170 12.98 -10.05 -0.54
CA ASP A 170 14.25 -10.24 -1.25
C ASP A 170 15.33 -10.82 -0.30
N PRO A 171 15.74 -12.09 -0.46
CA PRO A 171 16.73 -12.70 0.42
C PRO A 171 18.15 -12.17 0.22
N SER A 172 18.41 -11.52 -0.92
CA SER A 172 19.71 -10.94 -1.24
C SER A 172 19.92 -9.56 -0.61
N ALA A 173 18.84 -8.91 -0.18
CA ALA A 173 18.87 -7.58 0.41
C ALA A 173 19.10 -7.62 1.93
N THR A 174 19.75 -6.57 2.46
CA THR A 174 19.91 -6.40 3.90
C THR A 174 18.59 -6.17 4.62
N ALA A 175 18.53 -6.42 5.93
CA ALA A 175 17.35 -6.15 6.75
C ALA A 175 16.92 -4.66 6.66
N GLU A 176 17.88 -3.73 6.66
CA GLU A 176 17.61 -2.31 6.45
C GLU A 176 16.96 -2.05 5.09
N GLN A 177 17.51 -2.56 4.00
CA GLN A 177 17.00 -2.33 2.65
C GLN A 177 15.57 -2.84 2.51
N ARG A 178 15.29 -4.05 3.00
CA ARG A 178 13.94 -4.64 2.99
C ARG A 178 12.96 -3.82 3.82
N MET A 179 13.37 -3.42 5.03
CA MET A 179 12.51 -2.60 5.90
C MET A 179 12.27 -1.21 5.30
N ARG A 180 13.28 -0.60 4.68
CA ARG A 180 13.15 0.70 3.97
C ARG A 180 12.18 0.61 2.79
N GLY A 181 12.22 -0.48 2.03
CA GLY A 181 11.25 -0.76 0.97
C GLY A 181 9.82 -0.86 1.52
N TYR A 182 9.65 -1.64 2.59
CA TYR A 182 8.36 -1.76 3.28
C TYR A 182 7.83 -0.41 3.78
N MET A 183 8.69 0.38 4.46
CA MET A 183 8.32 1.71 4.97
C MET A 183 7.92 2.68 3.85
N ALA A 184 8.60 2.62 2.70
CA ALA A 184 8.26 3.46 1.55
C ALA A 184 6.85 3.17 1.00
N ALA A 185 6.43 1.91 1.03
CA ALA A 185 5.12 1.49 0.56
C ALA A 185 3.99 1.66 1.60
N ASN A 186 4.31 1.45 2.89
CA ASN A 186 3.31 1.36 3.95
C ASN A 186 3.26 2.57 4.89
N CYS A 187 4.29 3.43 4.91
CA CYS A 187 4.41 4.50 5.90
C CYS A 187 4.63 5.88 5.27
N ALA A 188 5.38 5.95 4.15
CA ALA A 188 5.85 7.21 3.58
C ALA A 188 4.73 8.15 3.10
N HIS A 189 3.54 7.62 2.82
CA HIS A 189 2.40 8.46 2.41
C HIS A 189 1.92 9.40 3.53
N CYS A 190 2.10 9.01 4.80
CA CYS A 190 1.87 9.86 5.97
C CYS A 190 3.17 10.42 6.56
N HIS A 191 4.26 9.64 6.53
CA HIS A 191 5.54 10.02 7.11
C HIS A 191 6.47 10.62 6.05
N ASN A 192 6.26 11.89 5.72
CA ASN A 192 7.05 12.66 4.77
C ASN A 192 6.93 14.17 5.09
N PRO A 193 7.85 15.03 4.58
CA PRO A 193 7.85 16.47 4.90
C PRO A 193 6.64 17.27 4.38
N LEU A 194 5.83 16.69 3.50
CA LEU A 194 4.63 17.32 2.93
C LEU A 194 3.36 16.96 3.72
N HIS A 195 3.51 16.22 4.82
CA HIS A 195 2.42 15.77 5.69
C HIS A 195 2.71 16.13 7.15
N ILE A 196 1.83 15.77 8.06
CA ILE A 196 1.90 16.09 9.50
C ILE A 196 3.04 15.43 10.27
N SER A 197 3.70 14.42 9.71
CA SER A 197 4.76 13.69 10.41
C SER A 197 6.11 14.38 10.29
N ILE A 198 6.83 14.46 11.41
CA ILE A 198 8.22 14.94 11.45
C ILE A 198 9.23 13.91 10.95
N LYS A 199 8.82 12.64 10.75
CA LYS A 199 9.67 11.57 10.23
C LYS A 199 9.52 11.48 8.72
N ASP A 200 10.63 11.31 8.02
CA ASP A 200 10.65 11.14 6.56
C ASP A 200 11.03 9.71 6.20
N LEU A 201 10.01 8.90 5.89
CA LEU A 201 10.17 7.49 5.54
C LEU A 201 10.16 7.23 4.03
N ARG A 202 10.33 8.27 3.21
CA ARG A 202 10.49 8.11 1.77
C ARG A 202 11.71 7.26 1.46
N TYR A 203 11.62 6.48 0.39
CA TYR A 203 12.67 5.53 0.01
C TYR A 203 14.03 6.18 -0.21
N THR A 204 14.03 7.36 -0.83
CA THR A 204 15.24 8.11 -1.19
C THR A 204 15.86 8.90 -0.04
N THR A 205 15.17 9.04 1.10
CA THR A 205 15.69 9.77 2.26
C THR A 205 16.75 8.91 2.98
N PRO A 206 18.01 9.35 3.11
CA PRO A 206 19.03 8.61 3.86
C PRO A 206 18.58 8.32 5.29
N LEU A 207 18.96 7.18 5.87
CA LEU A 207 18.53 6.77 7.22
C LEU A 207 18.81 7.85 8.28
N ALA A 208 19.99 8.48 8.24
CA ALA A 208 20.35 9.58 9.15
C ALA A 208 19.42 10.80 9.10
N GLN A 209 18.67 10.96 7.98
CA GLN A 209 17.75 12.10 7.78
C GLN A 209 16.30 11.72 8.03
N THR A 210 16.00 10.43 8.22
CA THR A 210 14.62 9.94 8.44
C THR A 210 14.06 10.31 9.82
N ARG A 211 14.92 10.64 10.76
CA ARG A 211 14.63 10.80 12.20
C ARG A 211 14.14 9.50 12.87
N LEU A 212 14.33 8.34 12.24
CA LEU A 212 14.02 7.05 12.87
C LEU A 212 14.90 6.77 14.08
N CYS A 213 16.15 7.24 14.05
CA CYS A 213 17.09 7.08 15.15
C CYS A 213 16.65 7.73 16.46
N GLU A 214 15.69 8.66 16.42
CA GLU A 214 15.08 9.25 17.62
C GLU A 214 14.12 8.29 18.35
N VAL A 215 13.70 7.21 17.70
CA VAL A 215 12.70 6.25 18.17
C VAL A 215 13.16 4.80 18.04
N ILE A 216 14.46 4.59 17.80
CA ILE A 216 15.14 3.29 17.78
C ILE A 216 16.21 3.28 18.88
N VAL A 217 16.21 2.22 19.67
CA VAL A 217 17.32 1.85 20.56
C VAL A 217 18.08 0.73 19.85
N PRO A 218 19.29 1.00 19.33
CA PRO A 218 20.06 -0.01 18.61
C PRO A 218 20.30 -1.26 19.45
N GLY A 219 20.05 -2.42 18.89
CA GLY A 219 20.15 -3.72 19.56
C GLY A 219 18.93 -4.11 20.40
N ASP A 220 18.03 -3.18 20.70
CA ASP A 220 16.87 -3.42 21.56
C ASP A 220 15.53 -3.03 20.90
N PRO A 221 14.85 -3.99 20.26
CA PRO A 221 13.51 -3.75 19.72
C PRO A 221 12.47 -3.39 20.79
N ALA A 222 12.54 -4.00 21.99
CA ALA A 222 11.54 -3.82 23.03
C ALA A 222 11.50 -2.37 23.55
N ASP A 223 12.65 -1.74 23.67
CA ASP A 223 12.80 -0.34 24.08
C ASP A 223 12.69 0.66 22.93
N SER A 224 12.54 0.16 21.69
CA SER A 224 12.36 0.99 20.50
C SER A 224 10.91 1.38 20.29
N ILE A 225 10.58 2.67 20.41
CA ILE A 225 9.20 3.20 20.25
C ILE A 225 8.60 2.82 18.89
N VAL A 226 9.39 2.86 17.81
CA VAL A 226 8.91 2.48 16.48
C VAL A 226 8.46 1.02 16.45
N TYR A 227 9.19 0.11 17.10
CA TYR A 227 8.82 -1.30 17.20
C TYR A 227 7.53 -1.50 18.00
N GLN A 228 7.44 -0.88 19.18
CA GLN A 228 6.25 -0.92 20.01
C GLN A 228 5.00 -0.45 19.24
N LYS A 229 5.13 0.65 18.46
CA LYS A 229 4.02 1.18 17.65
C LYS A 229 3.61 0.28 16.48
N VAL A 230 4.56 -0.40 15.86
CA VAL A 230 4.27 -1.31 14.73
C VAL A 230 3.68 -2.64 15.22
N THR A 231 4.07 -3.10 16.41
CA THR A 231 3.69 -4.41 16.97
C THR A 231 2.49 -4.36 17.92
N SER A 232 1.87 -3.20 18.09
CA SER A 232 0.68 -3.05 18.97
C SER A 232 -0.54 -2.54 18.20
N ARG A 233 -1.72 -2.75 18.80
CA ARG A 233 -2.96 -2.12 18.35
C ARG A 233 -3.70 -1.54 19.60
N PRO A 234 -4.14 -0.28 19.56
CA PRO A 234 -3.91 0.73 18.51
C PRO A 234 -2.42 1.07 18.35
N GLY A 235 -1.98 1.28 17.13
CA GLY A 235 -0.56 1.52 16.81
C GLY A 235 -0.37 2.09 15.40
N MET A 236 0.70 1.63 14.71
CA MET A 236 0.98 2.02 13.32
C MET A 236 0.88 0.81 12.37
N PRO A 237 0.26 0.95 11.20
CA PRO A 237 -0.50 2.12 10.69
C PRO A 237 -1.71 2.45 11.55
N ALA A 238 -2.04 3.75 11.66
CA ALA A 238 -3.16 4.23 12.48
C ALA A 238 -4.53 4.07 11.78
N LEU A 239 -4.53 3.87 10.46
CA LEU A 239 -5.74 3.78 9.63
C LEU A 239 -5.70 2.52 8.76
N GLY A 240 -6.89 2.00 8.47
CA GLY A 240 -7.09 0.95 7.47
C GLY A 240 -6.63 -0.45 7.84
N THR A 241 -6.28 -0.70 9.12
CA THR A 241 -5.87 -2.03 9.62
C THR A 241 -6.32 -2.26 11.06
N LEU A 242 -6.62 -3.51 11.38
CA LEU A 242 -6.97 -3.98 12.72
C LEU A 242 -5.90 -4.91 13.31
N ALA A 243 -5.11 -5.56 12.46
CA ALA A 243 -4.10 -6.52 12.85
C ALA A 243 -2.67 -6.01 12.61
N VAL A 244 -1.74 -6.48 13.43
CA VAL A 244 -0.30 -6.28 13.22
C VAL A 244 0.14 -7.05 11.97
N ASP A 245 0.98 -6.44 11.14
CA ASP A 245 1.66 -7.16 10.06
C ASP A 245 2.83 -7.97 10.65
N PRO A 246 2.75 -9.31 10.67
CA PRO A 246 3.81 -10.13 11.25
C PRO A 246 5.13 -9.99 10.48
N LEU A 247 5.08 -9.81 9.16
CA LEU A 247 6.27 -9.60 8.34
C LEU A 247 6.99 -8.30 8.73
N ALA A 248 6.25 -7.22 8.92
CA ALA A 248 6.82 -5.94 9.35
C ALA A 248 7.41 -6.03 10.75
N ALA A 249 6.72 -6.69 11.68
CA ALA A 249 7.18 -6.91 13.05
C ALA A 249 8.53 -7.67 13.07
N ASP A 250 8.59 -8.79 12.36
CA ASP A 250 9.78 -9.64 12.28
C ASP A 250 10.96 -8.93 11.62
N MET A 251 10.73 -8.24 10.50
CA MET A 251 11.79 -7.48 9.81
C MET A 251 12.30 -6.33 10.65
N LEU A 252 11.41 -5.56 11.26
CA LEU A 252 11.80 -4.42 12.08
C LEU A 252 12.57 -4.88 13.32
N GLY A 253 12.09 -5.94 14.00
CA GLY A 253 12.78 -6.54 15.13
C GLY A 253 14.17 -7.04 14.76
N SER A 254 14.28 -7.78 13.66
CA SER A 254 15.58 -8.31 13.17
C SER A 254 16.54 -7.18 12.78
N TRP A 255 16.04 -6.13 12.13
CA TRP A 255 16.86 -4.98 11.76
C TRP A 255 17.40 -4.24 12.98
N ILE A 256 16.53 -3.94 13.97
CA ILE A 256 16.96 -3.25 15.21
C ILE A 256 17.92 -4.11 16.02
N THR A 257 17.65 -5.41 16.16
CA THR A 257 18.54 -6.35 16.87
C THR A 257 19.95 -6.39 16.26
N GLY A 258 20.04 -6.35 14.93
CA GLY A 258 21.32 -6.33 14.21
C GLY A 258 22.04 -4.97 14.22
N MET A 259 21.37 -3.91 14.68
CA MET A 259 21.90 -2.55 14.65
C MET A 259 22.87 -2.31 15.81
N ARG A 260 24.13 -1.97 15.51
CA ARG A 260 25.11 -1.62 16.55
C ARG A 260 25.04 -0.16 16.98
N ARG A 261 24.63 0.72 16.08
CA ARG A 261 24.43 2.16 16.28
C ARG A 261 23.48 2.70 15.21
N CYS A 262 22.79 3.77 15.53
CA CYS A 262 22.12 4.60 14.55
C CYS A 262 23.14 5.54 13.88
N PRO A 263 23.07 5.74 12.56
CA PRO A 263 23.98 6.63 11.81
C PRO A 263 23.75 8.12 12.14
#